data_4106d2c2d0f34d67227a1387ca3c7ef6
#
_entry.id   4106d2c2d0f34d67227a1387ca3c7ef6
#
_cell.length_a   1.000
_cell.length_b   1.000
_cell.length_c   1.000
_cell.angle_alpha   90.00
_cell.angle_beta   90.00
_cell.angle_gamma   90.00
#
_symmetry.space_group_name_H-M   'P 1'
#
loop_
_entity.id
_entity.type
_entity.pdbx_description
1 polymer ?
#
loop_
_entity_poly.entity_id
_entity_poly.type
_entity_poly.pdbx_seq_one_letter_code
_entity_poly.pdbx_strand_id
1 'polypeptide(L)'
;MAAGIAAVKDTDYLKKCVIRVINTRERFTKELENIGFEVIPSKANFVFCKHEDIKSQVLCDRLKEEGILTRHFADERLTDYLRITIGTDEEMMVVLITIKEILDDIHKTLVTAQEVAI
;
A
#
# COMPACT_ATOMS: atom_id res chain seq x y z
N MET A 1 18.23 -29.22 -23.29
CA MET A 1 16.84 -29.59 -23.60
C MET A 1 15.88 -29.35 -22.45
N ALA A 2 16.24 -29.74 -21.25
CA ALA A 2 15.44 -29.44 -20.07
C ALA A 2 15.24 -27.93 -19.86
N ALA A 3 16.21 -27.12 -20.21
CA ALA A 3 16.14 -25.66 -20.11
C ALA A 3 15.05 -25.04 -21.00
N GLY A 4 14.84 -25.59 -22.20
CA GLY A 4 13.80 -25.10 -23.11
C GLY A 4 12.38 -25.39 -22.61
N ILE A 5 12.18 -26.58 -22.05
CA ILE A 5 10.89 -26.98 -21.49
C ILE A 5 10.58 -26.17 -20.22
N ALA A 6 11.60 -25.97 -19.37
CA ALA A 6 11.46 -25.16 -18.17
C ALA A 6 11.11 -23.71 -18.50
N ALA A 7 11.70 -23.14 -19.55
CA ALA A 7 11.40 -21.78 -20.00
C ALA A 7 9.96 -21.61 -20.45
N VAL A 8 9.36 -22.60 -21.13
CA VAL A 8 7.96 -22.57 -21.56
C VAL A 8 7.03 -22.61 -20.34
N LYS A 9 7.30 -23.48 -19.38
CA LYS A 9 6.53 -23.57 -18.12
C LYS A 9 6.66 -22.29 -17.31
N ASP A 10 7.87 -21.71 -17.25
CA ASP A 10 8.14 -20.47 -16.56
C ASP A 10 7.36 -19.31 -17.16
N THR A 11 7.18 -19.28 -18.49
CA THR A 11 6.39 -18.22 -19.15
C THR A 11 4.92 -18.28 -18.73
N ASP A 12 4.29 -19.45 -18.68
CA ASP A 12 2.91 -19.60 -18.21
C ASP A 12 2.78 -19.26 -16.74
N TYR A 13 3.73 -19.68 -15.93
CA TYR A 13 3.78 -19.35 -14.51
C TYR A 13 3.91 -17.84 -14.30
N LEU A 14 4.80 -17.17 -15.06
CA LEU A 14 4.96 -15.72 -14.99
C LEU A 14 3.69 -14.97 -15.37
N LYS A 15 2.96 -15.41 -16.39
CA LYS A 15 1.67 -14.83 -16.78
C LYS A 15 0.67 -14.92 -15.64
N LYS A 16 0.57 -16.07 -14.99
CA LYS A 16 -0.31 -16.26 -13.83
C LYS A 16 0.07 -15.34 -12.67
N CYS A 17 1.37 -15.19 -12.41
CA CYS A 17 1.87 -14.29 -11.36
C CYS A 17 1.54 -12.83 -11.68
N VAL A 18 1.71 -12.40 -12.93
CA VAL A 18 1.39 -11.04 -13.36
C VAL A 18 -0.11 -10.75 -13.20
N ILE A 19 -0.97 -11.68 -13.63
CA ILE A 19 -2.42 -11.53 -13.45
C ILE A 19 -2.78 -11.43 -11.98
N ARG A 20 -2.17 -12.25 -11.14
CA ARG A 20 -2.41 -12.22 -9.69
C ARG A 20 -2.00 -10.88 -9.09
N VAL A 21 -0.85 -10.34 -9.46
CA VAL A 21 -0.37 -9.03 -9.00
C VAL A 21 -1.33 -7.93 -9.42
N ILE A 22 -1.80 -7.95 -10.67
CA ILE A 22 -2.76 -6.97 -11.18
C ILE A 22 -4.06 -7.02 -10.37
N ASN A 23 -4.60 -8.21 -10.14
CA ASN A 23 -5.85 -8.39 -9.40
C ASN A 23 -5.69 -7.92 -7.94
N THR A 24 -4.60 -8.29 -7.30
CA THR A 24 -4.30 -7.87 -5.92
C THR A 24 -4.16 -6.35 -5.85
N ARG A 25 -3.44 -5.75 -6.80
CA ARG A 25 -3.25 -4.30 -6.87
C ARG A 25 -4.57 -3.56 -7.02
N GLU A 26 -5.43 -4.02 -7.92
CA GLU A 26 -6.74 -3.39 -8.14
C GLU A 26 -7.63 -3.48 -6.91
N ARG A 27 -7.65 -4.62 -6.25
CA ARG A 27 -8.40 -4.83 -5.01
C ARG A 27 -7.88 -3.94 -3.89
N PHE A 28 -6.57 -3.92 -3.71
CA PHE A 28 -5.91 -3.08 -2.70
C PHE A 28 -6.18 -1.60 -2.95
N THR A 29 -6.12 -1.16 -4.20
CA THR A 29 -6.42 0.22 -4.59
C THR A 29 -7.84 0.60 -4.19
N LYS A 30 -8.82 -0.24 -4.49
CA LYS A 30 -10.23 0.01 -4.12
C LYS A 30 -10.41 0.12 -2.62
N GLU A 31 -9.76 -0.77 -1.87
CA GLU A 31 -9.84 -0.75 -0.42
C GLU A 31 -9.21 0.52 0.18
N LEU A 32 -8.09 0.97 -0.38
CA LEU A 32 -7.47 2.23 0.03
C LEU A 32 -8.38 3.42 -0.27
N GLU A 33 -9.00 3.45 -1.44
CA GLU A 33 -9.93 4.51 -1.81
C GLU A 33 -11.14 4.54 -0.88
N ASN A 34 -11.64 3.37 -0.47
CA ASN A 34 -12.76 3.25 0.46
C ASN A 34 -12.47 3.85 1.83
N ILE A 35 -11.21 3.89 2.24
CA ILE A 35 -10.82 4.47 3.52
C ILE A 35 -10.26 5.88 3.40
N GLY A 36 -10.44 6.50 2.23
CA GLY A 36 -10.13 7.91 2.01
C GLY A 36 -8.77 8.21 1.39
N PHE A 37 -8.06 7.21 0.90
CA PHE A 37 -6.80 7.44 0.20
C PHE A 37 -7.05 7.88 -1.24
N GLU A 38 -6.19 8.78 -1.70
CA GLU A 38 -6.06 9.08 -3.13
C GLU A 38 -4.95 8.17 -3.67
N VAL A 39 -5.26 7.37 -4.68
CA VAL A 39 -4.33 6.38 -5.22
C VAL A 39 -4.04 6.71 -6.67
N ILE A 40 -2.75 6.79 -7.01
CA ILE A 40 -2.32 6.91 -8.41
C ILE A 40 -2.13 5.50 -8.94
N PRO A 41 -2.89 5.08 -9.97
CA PRO A 41 -2.74 3.76 -10.55
C PRO A 41 -1.38 3.60 -11.21
N SER A 42 -0.78 2.43 -11.04
CA SER A 42 0.48 2.06 -11.64
C SER A 42 0.30 0.74 -12.37
N LYS A 43 1.06 0.54 -13.46
CA LYS A 43 1.12 -0.74 -14.15
C LYS A 43 2.16 -1.68 -13.55
N ALA A 44 2.94 -1.18 -12.61
CA ALA A 44 3.98 -1.94 -11.93
C ALA A 44 3.43 -2.63 -10.66
N ASN A 45 4.31 -3.26 -9.91
CA ASN A 45 3.97 -3.97 -8.69
C ASN A 45 3.94 -3.06 -7.45
N PHE A 46 3.57 -1.80 -7.63
CA PHE A 46 3.44 -0.85 -6.52
C PHE A 46 2.33 0.16 -6.82
N VAL A 47 1.86 0.84 -5.77
CA VAL A 47 0.91 1.94 -5.88
C VAL A 47 1.45 3.15 -5.13
N PHE A 48 1.06 4.34 -5.58
CA PHE A 48 1.30 5.59 -4.85
C PHE A 48 -0.01 6.01 -4.20
N CYS A 49 0.03 6.29 -2.91
CA CYS A 49 -1.17 6.70 -2.18
C CYS A 49 -0.88 7.83 -1.20
N LYS A 50 -1.89 8.64 -0.94
CA LYS A 50 -1.84 9.68 0.09
C LYS A 50 -3.20 9.82 0.77
N HIS A 51 -3.19 10.32 1.99
CA HIS A 51 -4.39 10.55 2.78
C HIS A 51 -4.33 11.94 3.42
N GLU A 52 -5.46 12.63 3.44
CA GLU A 52 -5.53 14.00 3.98
C GLU A 52 -5.22 14.07 5.47
N ASP A 53 -5.62 13.05 6.22
CA ASP A 53 -5.53 13.03 7.68
C ASP A 53 -4.17 12.59 8.20
N ILE A 54 -3.30 12.03 7.35
CA ILE A 54 -1.99 11.54 7.75
C ILE A 54 -0.95 11.87 6.69
N LYS A 55 0.16 12.45 7.11
CA LYS A 55 1.29 12.70 6.21
C LYS A 55 1.95 11.37 5.83
N SER A 56 2.38 11.27 4.58
CA SER A 56 3.02 10.05 4.06
C SER A 56 4.23 9.64 4.87
N GLN A 57 5.03 10.59 5.33
CA GLN A 57 6.19 10.29 6.15
C GLN A 57 5.79 9.66 7.49
N VAL A 58 4.74 10.17 8.13
CA VAL A 58 4.23 9.63 9.39
C VAL A 58 3.70 8.21 9.17
N LEU A 59 2.95 8.01 8.09
CA LEU A 59 2.42 6.68 7.74
C LEU A 59 3.56 5.70 7.47
N CYS A 60 4.58 6.12 6.74
CA CYS A 60 5.77 5.31 6.45
C CYS A 60 6.46 4.87 7.74
N ASP A 61 6.68 5.79 8.67
CA ASP A 61 7.32 5.52 9.96
C ASP A 61 6.48 4.56 10.82
N ARG A 62 5.17 4.78 10.87
CA ARG A 62 4.25 3.92 11.63
C ARG A 62 4.19 2.51 11.05
N LEU A 63 4.17 2.37 9.73
CA LEU A 63 4.20 1.06 9.06
C LEU A 63 5.53 0.36 9.32
N LYS A 64 6.63 1.09 9.31
CA LYS A 64 7.95 0.53 9.60
C LYS A 64 8.02 -0.03 11.03
N GLU A 65 7.41 0.63 11.99
CA GLU A 65 7.32 0.14 13.37
C GLU A 65 6.61 -1.22 13.44
N GLU A 66 5.64 -1.45 12.55
CA GLU A 66 4.91 -2.71 12.46
C GLU A 66 5.59 -3.74 11.54
N GLY A 67 6.81 -3.45 11.09
CA GLY A 67 7.57 -4.33 10.21
C GLY A 67 7.19 -4.25 8.73
N ILE A 68 6.40 -3.28 8.34
CA ILE A 68 5.99 -3.07 6.94
C ILE A 68 6.85 -2.00 6.32
N LEU A 69 7.64 -2.39 5.32
CA LEU A 69 8.54 -1.46 4.63
C LEU A 69 7.82 -0.82 3.44
N THR A 70 7.73 0.49 3.47
CA THR A 70 7.19 1.30 2.38
C THR A 70 8.23 2.36 2.01
N ARG A 71 7.98 3.12 0.95
CA ARG A 71 8.93 4.10 0.50
C ARG A 71 8.30 5.49 0.42
N HIS A 72 8.91 6.41 1.15
CA HIS A 72 8.58 7.83 1.09
C HIS A 72 9.61 8.53 0.20
N PHE A 73 9.15 9.40 -0.71
CA PHE A 73 10.05 10.11 -1.61
C PHE A 73 10.29 11.54 -1.15
N ALA A 74 11.55 11.97 -1.27
CA ALA A 74 11.95 13.36 -1.00
C ALA A 74 11.72 14.30 -2.20
N ASP A 75 11.26 13.77 -3.35
CA ASP A 75 10.96 14.56 -4.53
C ASP A 75 9.71 15.42 -4.28
N GLU A 76 9.78 16.72 -4.61
CA GLU A 76 8.70 17.67 -4.39
C GLU A 76 7.37 17.24 -5.02
N ARG A 77 7.41 16.49 -6.12
CA ARG A 77 6.21 16.01 -6.81
C ARG A 77 5.53 14.84 -6.08
N LEU A 78 6.29 14.09 -5.28
CA LEU A 78 5.84 12.84 -4.66
C LEU A 78 5.96 12.83 -3.15
N THR A 79 6.28 13.98 -2.52
CA THR A 79 6.44 14.07 -1.06
C THR A 79 5.17 13.71 -0.30
N ASP A 80 4.00 13.95 -0.90
CA ASP A 80 2.72 13.64 -0.27
C ASP A 80 2.30 12.19 -0.47
N TYR A 81 2.99 11.46 -1.34
CA TYR A 81 2.65 10.09 -1.70
C TYR A 81 3.56 9.08 -1.04
N LEU A 82 3.00 7.96 -0.66
CA LEU A 82 3.71 6.80 -0.17
C LEU A 82 3.65 5.70 -1.22
N ARG A 83 4.79 5.07 -1.51
CA ARG A 83 4.86 3.93 -2.43
C ARG A 83 4.74 2.64 -1.63
N ILE A 84 3.71 1.86 -1.93
CA ILE A 84 3.50 0.56 -1.32
C ILE A 84 3.66 -0.51 -2.39
N THR A 85 4.60 -1.43 -2.16
CA THR A 85 4.83 -2.56 -3.06
C THR A 85 3.73 -3.59 -2.87
N ILE A 86 3.19 -4.12 -3.98
CA ILE A 86 2.15 -5.13 -3.95
C ILE A 86 2.80 -6.50 -3.75
N GLY A 87 2.41 -7.16 -2.67
CA GLY A 87 2.80 -8.53 -2.36
C GLY A 87 1.65 -9.50 -2.63
N THR A 88 1.57 -10.56 -1.83
CA THR A 88 0.45 -11.51 -1.90
C THR A 88 -0.83 -10.88 -1.35
N ASP A 89 -1.98 -11.48 -1.65
CA ASP A 89 -3.26 -11.04 -1.10
C ASP A 89 -3.23 -11.01 0.43
N GLU A 90 -2.61 -12.00 1.04
CA GLU A 90 -2.48 -12.09 2.50
C GLU A 90 -1.63 -10.96 3.06
N GLU A 91 -0.50 -10.67 2.41
CA GLU A 91 0.38 -9.58 2.80
C GLU A 91 -0.33 -8.22 2.68
N MET A 92 -1.07 -8.03 1.59
CA MET A 92 -1.78 -6.78 1.37
C MET A 92 -2.94 -6.60 2.33
N MET A 93 -3.57 -7.69 2.76
CA MET A 93 -4.59 -7.66 3.80
C MET A 93 -4.00 -7.17 5.14
N VAL A 94 -2.83 -7.66 5.51
CA VAL A 94 -2.12 -7.24 6.72
C VAL A 94 -1.78 -5.75 6.65
N VAL A 95 -1.25 -5.30 5.50
CA VAL A 95 -0.93 -3.89 5.29
C VAL A 95 -2.18 -3.02 5.45
N LEU A 96 -3.29 -3.44 4.84
CA LEU A 96 -4.55 -2.70 4.88
C LEU A 96 -5.11 -2.61 6.31
N ILE A 97 -5.10 -3.71 7.04
CA ILE A 97 -5.56 -3.75 8.44
C ILE A 97 -4.69 -2.81 9.29
N THR A 98 -3.38 -2.87 9.11
CA THR A 98 -2.45 -2.01 9.84
C THR A 98 -2.69 -0.53 9.54
N ILE A 99 -2.91 -0.19 8.27
CA ILE A 99 -3.23 1.19 7.87
C ILE A 99 -4.54 1.64 8.53
N LYS A 100 -5.57 0.81 8.55
CA LYS A 100 -6.85 1.13 9.19
C LYS A 100 -6.68 1.39 10.69
N GLU A 101 -5.87 0.59 11.36
CA GLU A 101 -5.57 0.77 12.78
C GLU A 101 -4.83 2.09 13.03
N ILE A 102 -3.88 2.43 12.17
CA ILE A 102 -3.14 3.70 12.27
C ILE A 102 -4.09 4.89 12.10
N LEU A 103 -4.97 4.84 11.11
CA LEU A 103 -5.96 5.90 10.87
C LEU A 103 -6.93 6.04 12.05
N ASP A 104 -7.42 4.94 12.59
CA ASP A 104 -8.30 4.95 13.76
C ASP A 104 -7.61 5.60 14.95
N ASP A 105 -6.34 5.28 15.17
CA ASP A 105 -5.54 5.82 16.26
C ASP A 105 -5.39 7.34 16.12
N ILE A 106 -5.11 7.80 14.92
CA ILE A 106 -4.99 9.24 14.61
C ILE A 106 -6.33 9.95 14.81
N HIS A 107 -7.43 9.38 14.34
CA HIS A 107 -8.76 9.94 14.51
C HIS A 107 -9.15 10.05 15.98
N LYS A 108 -8.84 9.05 16.77
CA LYS A 108 -9.07 9.08 18.23
C LYS A 108 -8.27 10.21 18.90
N THR A 109 -7.01 10.38 18.50
CA THR A 109 -6.15 11.44 19.02
C THR A 109 -6.71 12.82 18.67
N LEU A 110 -7.20 13.01 17.45
CA LEU A 110 -7.81 14.28 17.03
C LEU A 110 -9.10 14.57 17.80
N VAL A 111 -9.95 13.58 18.00
CA VAL A 111 -11.19 13.73 18.78
C VAL A 111 -10.88 14.08 20.23
N THR A 112 -9.90 13.40 20.84
CA THR A 112 -9.47 13.68 22.21
C THR A 112 -8.91 15.10 22.34
N ALA A 113 -8.11 15.55 21.37
CA ALA A 113 -7.58 16.91 21.35
C ALA A 113 -8.70 17.95 21.23
N GLN A 114 -9.73 17.69 20.44
CA GLN A 114 -10.88 18.57 20.32
C GLN A 114 -11.69 18.64 21.62
N GLU A 115 -11.87 17.52 22.29
CA GLU A 115 -12.56 17.45 23.58
C GLU A 115 -11.79 18.25 24.65
N VAL A 116 -10.48 18.14 24.68
CA VAL A 116 -9.63 18.87 25.62
C VAL A 116 -9.63 20.37 25.34
N ALA A 117 -9.77 20.78 24.08
CA ALA A 117 -9.81 22.18 23.68
C ALA A 117 -11.09 22.91 24.08
N ILE A 118 -12.12 22.19 24.42
CA ILE A 118 -13.39 22.72 24.89
C ILE A 118 -13.34 22.98 26.40
#